data_2e54b9bd61dc0437a2ec5ff276008af0
#
_entry.id   2e54b9bd61dc0437a2ec5ff276008af0
#
_cell.length_a   1.000
_cell.length_b   1.000
_cell.length_c   1.000
_cell.angle_alpha   90.00
_cell.angle_beta   90.00
_cell.angle_gamma   90.00
#
_symmetry.space_group_name_H-M   'P 1'
#
loop_
_entity.id
_entity.type
_entity.pdbx_description
1 polymer ?
#
loop_
_entity_poly.entity_id
_entity_poly.type
_entity_poly.pdbx_seq_one_letter_code
_entity_poly.pdbx_strand_id
1 'polypeptide(L)'
;MRAGIAVAGPGYEIDRVAREADALGIGRVVVAETAYDPFVQLAHAAATAPRIELATGVAIAFARTPMTLAYAAWSLQEASGGRAVVGLGSQIQPHIERRFGMPWGRPAARMRDFILATRAIFAVWQEGGRLAHRGEFYEHRLMTPMFAPAPLTGGPPPLLLAGVGPRMCAVAGEVADGLVAHPFGTPEFLREQVLPGVRAARATSEAAGEAWTQRPFEVDAGVLIATGETPAEIAAATTALRERIAFYASTPAYVGVLARHGHTAIQPELHSLSMRGKWAEMGRLIDDDLLHAVGVVGDSRTVAAEVVRRYGAIADRVTLFDSAPVVSSAALRAVAEIGGGGAA
;
A
#
# COMPACT_ATOMS: atom_id res chain seq x y z
N MET A 1 5.37 0.31 -17.33
CA MET A 1 5.16 0.22 -15.86
C MET A 1 3.75 0.71 -15.55
N ARG A 2 2.99 0.01 -14.70
CA ARG A 2 1.66 0.45 -14.28
C ARG A 2 1.77 1.54 -13.20
N ALA A 3 0.76 2.43 -13.11
CA ALA A 3 0.78 3.51 -12.15
C ALA A 3 -0.58 3.66 -11.45
N GLY A 4 -0.54 4.16 -10.22
CA GLY A 4 -1.70 4.46 -9.39
C GLY A 4 -1.48 5.71 -8.55
N ILE A 5 -2.56 6.20 -7.94
CA ILE A 5 -2.56 7.35 -7.05
C ILE A 5 -3.10 6.95 -5.67
N ALA A 6 -2.38 7.32 -4.63
CA ALA A 6 -2.84 7.18 -3.24
C ALA A 6 -3.70 8.37 -2.85
N VAL A 7 -4.81 8.10 -2.17
CA VAL A 7 -5.72 9.12 -1.65
C VAL A 7 -6.15 8.76 -0.23
N ALA A 8 -6.26 9.76 0.62
CA ALA A 8 -6.81 9.66 1.96
C ALA A 8 -7.68 10.89 2.21
N GLY A 9 -8.78 10.71 2.93
CA GLY A 9 -9.69 11.83 3.21
C GLY A 9 -11.16 11.40 3.28
N PRO A 10 -12.08 12.35 3.27
CA PRO A 10 -13.50 12.04 3.26
C PRO A 10 -13.97 11.45 1.93
N GLY A 11 -15.13 10.77 1.93
CA GLY A 11 -15.65 10.04 0.77
C GLY A 11 -15.80 10.87 -0.50
N TYR A 12 -16.15 12.15 -0.40
CA TYR A 12 -16.27 13.02 -1.56
C TYR A 12 -14.93 13.27 -2.28
N GLU A 13 -13.82 13.27 -1.53
CA GLU A 13 -12.48 13.41 -2.10
C GLU A 13 -12.07 12.12 -2.82
N ILE A 14 -12.36 10.97 -2.22
CA ILE A 14 -12.13 9.67 -2.86
C ILE A 14 -12.89 9.57 -4.17
N ASP A 15 -14.16 9.97 -4.18
CA ASP A 15 -15.00 9.99 -5.38
C ASP A 15 -14.47 10.92 -6.48
N ARG A 16 -14.05 12.14 -6.09
CA ARG A 16 -13.46 13.09 -7.03
C ARG A 16 -12.23 12.49 -7.69
N VAL A 17 -11.28 12.01 -6.88
CA VAL A 17 -10.02 11.43 -7.36
C VAL A 17 -10.29 10.18 -8.21
N ALA A 18 -11.18 9.30 -7.80
CA ALA A 18 -11.50 8.09 -8.54
C ALA A 18 -12.09 8.40 -9.94
N ARG A 19 -13.02 9.35 -10.03
CA ARG A 19 -13.61 9.78 -11.32
C ARG A 19 -12.58 10.45 -12.23
N GLU A 20 -11.77 11.37 -11.69
CA GLU A 20 -10.74 12.05 -12.48
C GLU A 20 -9.67 11.05 -12.95
N ALA A 21 -9.24 10.14 -12.08
CA ALA A 21 -8.29 9.08 -12.40
C ALA A 21 -8.84 8.12 -13.48
N ASP A 22 -10.10 7.71 -13.36
CA ASP A 22 -10.77 6.87 -14.36
C ASP A 22 -10.88 7.57 -15.72
N ALA A 23 -11.21 8.86 -15.72
CA ALA A 23 -11.27 9.66 -16.94
C ALA A 23 -9.89 9.81 -17.62
N LEU A 24 -8.82 9.91 -16.86
CA LEU A 24 -7.43 9.98 -17.33
C LEU A 24 -6.82 8.61 -17.69
N GLY A 25 -7.54 7.52 -17.51
CA GLY A 25 -7.03 6.16 -17.78
C GLY A 25 -5.96 5.69 -16.77
N ILE A 26 -5.95 6.23 -15.57
CA ILE A 26 -5.06 5.80 -14.49
C ILE A 26 -5.44 4.36 -14.06
N GLY A 27 -4.44 3.52 -13.84
CA GLY A 27 -4.67 2.09 -13.60
C GLY A 27 -5.27 1.76 -12.23
N ARG A 28 -4.97 2.54 -11.17
CA ARG A 28 -5.39 2.22 -9.79
C ARG A 28 -5.56 3.46 -8.92
N VAL A 29 -6.64 3.48 -8.12
CA VAL A 29 -6.76 4.34 -6.95
C VAL A 29 -6.53 3.52 -5.69
N VAL A 30 -5.71 4.04 -4.78
CA VAL A 30 -5.30 3.38 -3.54
C VAL A 30 -5.77 4.20 -2.35
N VAL A 31 -6.66 3.62 -1.52
CA VAL A 31 -7.25 4.29 -0.36
C VAL A 31 -6.61 3.79 0.93
N ALA A 32 -6.04 4.72 1.71
CA ALA A 32 -5.43 4.42 2.99
C ALA A 32 -6.47 4.43 4.13
N GLU A 33 -6.40 3.45 5.03
CA GLU A 33 -7.19 3.44 6.26
C GLU A 33 -6.61 4.40 7.29
N THR A 34 -7.20 5.59 7.38
CA THR A 34 -6.80 6.63 8.33
C THR A 34 -7.96 7.00 9.26
N ALA A 35 -8.76 8.00 8.90
CA ALA A 35 -9.94 8.43 9.64
C ALA A 35 -11.23 7.69 9.23
N TYR A 36 -11.21 7.02 8.07
CA TYR A 36 -12.37 6.35 7.49
C TYR A 36 -12.04 4.91 7.09
N ASP A 37 -13.08 4.05 7.00
CA ASP A 37 -12.94 2.67 6.53
C ASP A 37 -12.73 2.66 4.99
N PRO A 38 -11.65 2.06 4.49
CA PRO A 38 -11.32 2.08 3.07
C PRO A 38 -12.29 1.25 2.22
N PHE A 39 -12.88 0.18 2.75
CA PHE A 39 -13.81 -0.65 1.99
C PHE A 39 -15.11 0.09 1.70
N VAL A 40 -15.64 0.85 2.67
CA VAL A 40 -16.84 1.68 2.49
C VAL A 40 -16.58 2.76 1.42
N GLN A 41 -15.41 3.41 1.48
CA GLN A 41 -15.05 4.44 0.51
C GLN A 41 -14.85 3.86 -0.90
N LEU A 42 -14.17 2.73 -1.02
CA LEU A 42 -13.94 2.07 -2.30
C LEU A 42 -15.23 1.49 -2.91
N ALA A 43 -16.17 0.99 -2.09
CA ALA A 43 -17.47 0.54 -2.57
C ALA A 43 -18.27 1.70 -3.20
N HIS A 44 -18.16 2.90 -2.63
CA HIS A 44 -18.77 4.10 -3.22
C HIS A 44 -18.10 4.48 -4.55
N ALA A 45 -16.76 4.51 -4.59
CA ALA A 45 -16.00 4.78 -5.79
C ALA A 45 -16.22 3.73 -6.91
N ALA A 46 -16.55 2.49 -6.57
CA ALA A 46 -16.83 1.42 -7.53
C ALA A 46 -17.97 1.75 -8.48
N ALA A 47 -18.98 2.49 -8.00
CA ALA A 47 -20.14 2.91 -8.79
C ALA A 47 -19.85 4.11 -9.70
N THR A 48 -18.87 4.95 -9.35
CA THR A 48 -18.60 6.23 -10.03
C THR A 48 -17.39 6.19 -10.95
N ALA A 49 -16.51 5.18 -10.79
CA ALA A 49 -15.28 4.97 -11.57
C ALA A 49 -15.24 3.52 -12.10
N PRO A 50 -15.85 3.23 -13.25
CA PRO A 50 -16.15 1.85 -13.68
C PRO A 50 -14.96 1.07 -14.26
N ARG A 51 -13.82 1.69 -14.54
CA ARG A 51 -12.68 1.05 -15.22
C ARG A 51 -11.46 0.86 -14.33
N ILE A 52 -11.30 1.71 -13.33
CA ILE A 52 -10.10 1.76 -12.49
C ILE A 52 -10.06 0.62 -11.46
N GLU A 53 -8.89 0.07 -11.17
CA GLU A 53 -8.68 -0.81 -10.02
C GLU A 53 -8.81 -0.03 -8.70
N LEU A 54 -9.46 -0.63 -7.74
CA LEU A 54 -9.78 -0.06 -6.43
C LEU A 54 -9.02 -0.82 -5.34
N ALA A 55 -8.01 -0.19 -4.75
CA ALA A 55 -7.11 -0.85 -3.81
C ALA A 55 -7.18 -0.24 -2.41
N THR A 56 -7.08 -1.07 -1.38
CA THR A 56 -6.71 -0.58 -0.05
C THR A 56 -5.19 -0.44 0.05
N GLY A 57 -4.71 0.66 0.58
CA GLY A 57 -3.27 0.88 0.74
C GLY A 57 -2.90 1.62 2.03
N VAL A 58 -3.12 0.95 3.16
CA VAL A 58 -3.49 -0.44 3.42
C VAL A 58 -4.77 -0.51 4.26
N ALA A 59 -5.47 -1.64 4.21
CA ALA A 59 -6.43 -1.99 5.26
C ALA A 59 -5.67 -2.58 6.46
N ILE A 60 -6.06 -2.16 7.67
CA ILE A 60 -5.38 -2.58 8.90
C ILE A 60 -5.88 -3.99 9.30
N ALA A 61 -5.07 -5.01 9.00
CA ALA A 61 -5.44 -6.41 9.22
C ALA A 61 -5.73 -6.72 10.69
N PHE A 62 -4.91 -6.24 11.62
CA PHE A 62 -5.04 -6.58 13.04
C PHE A 62 -6.16 -5.85 13.78
N ALA A 63 -6.81 -4.89 13.13
CA ALA A 63 -8.07 -4.30 13.60
C ALA A 63 -9.30 -5.15 13.25
N ARG A 64 -9.13 -6.21 12.44
CA ARG A 64 -10.18 -7.08 11.91
C ARG A 64 -9.89 -8.55 12.18
N THR A 65 -10.87 -9.42 11.92
CA THR A 65 -10.64 -10.86 11.79
C THR A 65 -10.48 -11.24 10.33
N PRO A 66 -9.84 -12.40 9.99
CA PRO A 66 -9.81 -12.88 8.61
C PRO A 66 -11.20 -13.01 7.97
N MET A 67 -12.21 -13.43 8.74
CA MET A 67 -13.59 -13.58 8.26
C MET A 67 -14.22 -12.24 7.91
N THR A 68 -14.10 -11.22 8.78
CA THR A 68 -14.67 -9.89 8.50
C THR A 68 -13.96 -9.20 7.34
N LEU A 69 -12.63 -9.38 7.23
CA LEU A 69 -11.90 -8.92 6.06
C LEU A 69 -12.38 -9.62 4.78
N ALA A 70 -12.54 -10.94 4.83
CA ALA A 70 -12.99 -11.73 3.68
C ALA A 70 -14.35 -11.24 3.16
N TYR A 71 -15.33 -11.00 4.03
CA TYR A 71 -16.63 -10.44 3.63
C TYR A 71 -16.49 -9.05 2.98
N ALA A 72 -15.71 -8.15 3.57
CA ALA A 72 -15.53 -6.80 3.01
C ALA A 72 -14.85 -6.86 1.64
N ALA A 73 -13.80 -7.66 1.51
CA ALA A 73 -13.04 -7.84 0.28
C ALA A 73 -13.88 -8.50 -0.84
N TRP A 74 -14.65 -9.53 -0.50
CA TRP A 74 -15.53 -10.22 -1.44
C TRP A 74 -16.64 -9.32 -1.95
N SER A 75 -17.31 -8.59 -1.05
CA SER A 75 -18.36 -7.64 -1.41
C SER A 75 -17.83 -6.50 -2.29
N LEU A 76 -16.63 -5.99 -2.00
CA LEU A 76 -16.00 -4.99 -2.86
C LEU A 76 -15.63 -5.55 -4.23
N GLN A 77 -15.13 -6.79 -4.29
CA GLN A 77 -14.80 -7.48 -5.54
C GLN A 77 -16.04 -7.66 -6.43
N GLU A 78 -17.15 -8.08 -5.82
CA GLU A 78 -18.44 -8.20 -6.51
C GLU A 78 -18.95 -6.83 -7.00
N ALA A 79 -19.04 -5.84 -6.09
CA ALA A 79 -19.55 -4.51 -6.40
C ALA A 79 -18.72 -3.77 -7.46
N SER A 80 -17.42 -4.03 -7.50
CA SER A 80 -16.51 -3.45 -8.49
C SER A 80 -16.44 -4.24 -9.80
N GLY A 81 -17.12 -5.39 -9.93
CA GLY A 81 -17.00 -6.25 -11.11
C GLY A 81 -15.61 -6.84 -11.31
N GLY A 82 -14.92 -7.21 -10.23
CA GLY A 82 -13.60 -7.88 -10.28
C GLY A 82 -12.39 -6.94 -10.22
N ARG A 83 -12.57 -5.66 -9.85
CA ARG A 83 -11.50 -4.65 -9.86
C ARG A 83 -10.91 -4.34 -8.47
N ALA A 84 -11.32 -5.07 -7.42
CA ALA A 84 -10.80 -4.86 -6.09
C ALA A 84 -9.40 -5.45 -5.91
N VAL A 85 -8.55 -4.76 -5.15
CA VAL A 85 -7.23 -5.21 -4.70
C VAL A 85 -7.11 -4.94 -3.21
N VAL A 86 -6.73 -5.92 -2.42
CA VAL A 86 -6.66 -5.78 -0.97
C VAL A 86 -5.22 -5.68 -0.50
N GLY A 87 -4.74 -4.47 -0.31
CA GLY A 87 -3.46 -4.22 0.35
C GLY A 87 -3.64 -4.21 1.87
N LEU A 88 -2.88 -5.06 2.56
CA LEU A 88 -2.94 -5.29 4.00
C LEU A 88 -1.72 -4.71 4.71
N GLY A 89 -1.91 -4.24 5.94
CA GLY A 89 -0.83 -3.84 6.83
C GLY A 89 -1.13 -4.18 8.28
N SER A 90 -0.08 -4.38 9.09
CA SER A 90 -0.22 -4.71 10.51
C SER A 90 -0.55 -3.52 11.39
N GLN A 91 -0.27 -2.30 10.94
CA GLN A 91 -0.18 -1.10 11.77
C GLN A 91 0.92 -1.27 12.84
N ILE A 92 1.03 -0.36 13.79
CA ILE A 92 1.96 -0.39 14.92
C ILE A 92 1.24 -0.74 16.24
N GLN A 93 1.98 -1.31 17.18
CA GLN A 93 1.46 -1.78 18.46
C GLN A 93 0.58 -0.76 19.20
N PRO A 94 0.97 0.51 19.40
CA PRO A 94 0.13 1.46 20.14
C PRO A 94 -1.24 1.69 19.51
N HIS A 95 -1.34 1.68 18.18
CA HIS A 95 -2.61 1.83 17.48
C HIS A 95 -3.47 0.58 17.63
N ILE A 96 -2.90 -0.61 17.50
CA ILE A 96 -3.67 -1.86 17.63
C ILE A 96 -4.22 -2.01 19.05
N GLU A 97 -3.38 -1.79 20.07
CA GLU A 97 -3.81 -1.97 21.47
C GLU A 97 -4.69 -0.84 21.98
N ARG A 98 -4.31 0.43 21.74
CA ARG A 98 -4.94 1.59 22.41
C ARG A 98 -6.03 2.26 21.57
N ARG A 99 -5.99 2.12 20.23
CA ARG A 99 -7.02 2.70 19.35
C ARG A 99 -8.05 1.66 18.93
N PHE A 100 -7.62 0.43 18.63
CA PHE A 100 -8.51 -0.65 18.19
C PHE A 100 -8.89 -1.63 19.28
N GLY A 101 -8.22 -1.59 20.45
CA GLY A 101 -8.51 -2.50 21.57
C GLY A 101 -8.19 -3.97 21.29
N MET A 102 -7.29 -4.24 20.33
CA MET A 102 -6.96 -5.59 19.89
C MET A 102 -5.58 -6.02 20.41
N PRO A 103 -5.36 -7.32 20.64
CA PRO A 103 -4.07 -7.81 21.11
C PRO A 103 -2.98 -7.62 20.07
N TRP A 104 -1.75 -7.34 20.54
CA TRP A 104 -0.55 -7.30 19.73
C TRP A 104 0.36 -8.49 20.06
N GLY A 105 1.18 -8.92 19.12
CA GLY A 105 2.22 -9.93 19.31
C GLY A 105 2.60 -10.63 18.02
N ARG A 106 3.89 -10.95 17.86
CA ARG A 106 4.48 -11.72 16.75
C ARG A 106 3.93 -11.32 15.38
N PRO A 107 4.04 -10.02 14.97
CA PRO A 107 3.25 -9.47 13.85
C PRO A 107 3.49 -10.19 12.51
N ALA A 108 4.70 -10.64 12.21
CA ALA A 108 4.96 -11.36 10.96
C ALA A 108 4.29 -12.75 10.95
N ALA A 109 4.41 -13.53 12.01
CA ALA A 109 3.76 -14.84 12.11
C ALA A 109 2.23 -14.72 12.12
N ARG A 110 1.70 -13.72 12.85
CA ARG A 110 0.26 -13.45 12.86
C ARG A 110 -0.26 -13.00 11.50
N MET A 111 0.49 -12.19 10.75
CA MET A 111 0.09 -11.76 9.41
C MET A 111 0.10 -12.92 8.42
N ARG A 112 1.11 -13.78 8.50
CA ARG A 112 1.14 -15.02 7.70
C ARG A 112 -0.13 -15.84 7.91
N ASP A 113 -0.47 -16.12 9.16
CA ASP A 113 -1.66 -16.90 9.51
C ASP A 113 -2.96 -16.18 9.10
N PHE A 114 -3.02 -14.85 9.24
CA PHE A 114 -4.14 -14.02 8.82
C PHE A 114 -4.43 -14.15 7.32
N ILE A 115 -3.38 -14.06 6.48
CA ILE A 115 -3.52 -14.18 5.02
C ILE A 115 -3.92 -15.61 4.64
N LEU A 116 -3.30 -16.64 5.23
CA LEU A 116 -3.65 -18.03 4.97
C LEU A 116 -5.08 -18.36 5.38
N ALA A 117 -5.53 -17.85 6.53
CA ALA A 117 -6.93 -17.96 6.98
C ALA A 117 -7.90 -17.30 5.99
N THR A 118 -7.56 -16.10 5.51
CA THR A 118 -8.38 -15.38 4.51
C THR A 118 -8.44 -16.16 3.19
N ARG A 119 -7.32 -16.71 2.73
CA ARG A 119 -7.29 -17.56 1.53
C ARG A 119 -8.12 -18.82 1.67
N ALA A 120 -8.08 -19.48 2.84
CA ALA A 120 -8.90 -20.66 3.10
C ALA A 120 -10.41 -20.32 3.07
N ILE A 121 -10.80 -19.15 3.55
CA ILE A 121 -12.18 -18.66 3.46
C ILE A 121 -12.55 -18.41 1.99
N PHE A 122 -11.72 -17.70 1.24
CA PHE A 122 -11.95 -17.45 -0.20
C PHE A 122 -12.06 -18.74 -1.02
N ALA A 123 -11.20 -19.72 -0.76
CA ALA A 123 -11.24 -21.01 -1.45
C ALA A 123 -12.59 -21.72 -1.25
N VAL A 124 -13.11 -21.75 0.00
CA VAL A 124 -14.42 -22.34 0.29
C VAL A 124 -15.55 -21.61 -0.40
N TRP A 125 -15.49 -20.28 -0.48
CA TRP A 125 -16.51 -19.50 -1.17
C TRP A 125 -16.44 -19.64 -2.71
N GLN A 126 -15.22 -19.79 -3.25
CA GLN A 126 -15.02 -19.89 -4.70
C GLN A 126 -15.24 -21.31 -5.23
N GLU A 127 -14.79 -22.32 -4.51
CA GLU A 127 -14.69 -23.70 -4.96
C GLU A 127 -15.63 -24.66 -4.22
N GLY A 128 -16.20 -24.19 -3.11
CA GLY A 128 -16.99 -25.03 -2.20
C GLY A 128 -16.12 -25.81 -1.20
N GLY A 129 -16.74 -26.77 -0.55
CA GLY A 129 -16.06 -27.64 0.38
C GLY A 129 -16.16 -27.21 1.85
N ARG A 130 -15.32 -27.79 2.70
CA ARG A 130 -15.34 -27.57 4.15
C ARG A 130 -14.27 -26.58 4.58
N LEU A 131 -14.66 -25.54 5.32
CA LEU A 131 -13.70 -24.64 5.97
C LEU A 131 -12.99 -25.39 7.12
N ALA A 132 -11.66 -25.48 7.04
CA ALA A 132 -10.84 -26.27 7.97
C ALA A 132 -9.47 -25.62 8.25
N HIS A 133 -9.40 -24.31 8.31
CA HIS A 133 -8.17 -23.60 8.68
C HIS A 133 -7.89 -23.74 10.18
N ARG A 134 -6.69 -24.18 10.52
CA ARG A 134 -6.17 -24.28 11.89
C ARG A 134 -4.77 -23.68 11.93
N GLY A 135 -4.71 -22.40 12.19
CA GLY A 135 -3.46 -21.67 12.35
C GLY A 135 -3.08 -21.46 13.81
N GLU A 136 -1.98 -20.78 14.02
CA GLU A 136 -1.50 -20.46 15.36
C GLU A 136 -2.34 -19.34 16.03
N PHE A 137 -2.84 -18.40 15.25
CA PHE A 137 -3.57 -17.22 15.71
C PHE A 137 -5.05 -17.26 15.34
N TYR A 138 -5.41 -17.97 14.28
CA TYR A 138 -6.76 -18.02 13.75
C TYR A 138 -7.21 -19.45 13.48
N GLU A 139 -8.44 -19.76 13.88
CA GLU A 139 -9.08 -21.04 13.61
C GLU A 139 -10.46 -20.81 13.01
N HIS A 140 -10.72 -21.35 11.81
CA HIS A 140 -11.99 -21.27 11.11
C HIS A 140 -12.43 -22.66 10.66
N ARG A 141 -13.55 -23.16 11.25
CA ARG A 141 -14.05 -24.53 11.01
C ARG A 141 -15.53 -24.59 10.68
N LEU A 142 -16.17 -23.45 10.58
CA LEU A 142 -17.60 -23.38 10.32
C LEU A 142 -17.87 -22.45 9.13
N MET A 143 -18.54 -23.00 8.11
CA MET A 143 -19.14 -22.26 7.00
C MET A 143 -20.41 -23.01 6.61
N THR A 144 -21.55 -22.40 6.75
CA THR A 144 -22.83 -22.97 6.32
C THR A 144 -23.31 -22.26 5.06
N PRO A 145 -24.13 -22.90 4.21
CA PRO A 145 -24.56 -22.33 2.93
C PRO A 145 -25.17 -20.93 3.03
N MET A 146 -25.88 -20.65 4.13
CA MET A 146 -26.51 -19.33 4.36
C MET A 146 -25.48 -18.19 4.48
N PHE A 147 -24.25 -18.48 4.91
CA PHE A 147 -23.18 -17.51 5.16
C PHE A 147 -22.08 -17.54 4.10
N ALA A 148 -22.20 -18.41 3.12
CA ALA A 148 -21.27 -18.47 1.98
C ALA A 148 -21.83 -17.63 0.82
N PRO A 149 -21.13 -16.57 0.39
CA PRO A 149 -21.54 -15.84 -0.81
C PRO A 149 -21.38 -16.72 -2.06
N ALA A 150 -22.02 -16.31 -3.15
CA ALA A 150 -21.84 -16.98 -4.44
C ALA A 150 -20.40 -16.84 -4.96
N PRO A 151 -19.88 -17.81 -5.71
CA PRO A 151 -18.58 -17.71 -6.39
C PRO A 151 -18.54 -16.50 -7.32
N LEU A 152 -17.37 -15.85 -7.39
CA LEU A 152 -17.13 -14.69 -8.26
C LEU A 152 -16.59 -15.12 -9.62
N THR A 153 -17.12 -14.56 -10.70
CA THR A 153 -16.67 -14.88 -12.07
C THR A 153 -15.18 -14.58 -12.28
N GLY A 154 -14.65 -13.50 -11.68
CA GLY A 154 -13.24 -13.11 -11.75
C GLY A 154 -12.38 -13.71 -10.64
N GLY A 155 -12.97 -14.52 -9.76
CA GLY A 155 -12.31 -15.07 -8.57
C GLY A 155 -12.10 -14.04 -7.45
N PRO A 156 -11.50 -14.46 -6.33
CA PRO A 156 -11.25 -13.61 -5.17
C PRO A 156 -10.26 -12.49 -5.50
N PRO A 157 -10.36 -11.33 -4.79
CA PRO A 157 -9.43 -10.23 -4.99
C PRO A 157 -8.00 -10.63 -4.61
N PRO A 158 -6.96 -10.11 -5.30
CA PRO A 158 -5.58 -10.32 -4.89
C PRO A 158 -5.32 -9.68 -3.53
N LEU A 159 -4.48 -10.36 -2.72
CA LEU A 159 -4.04 -9.93 -1.40
C LEU A 159 -2.59 -9.45 -1.49
N LEU A 160 -2.36 -8.15 -1.40
CA LEU A 160 -1.02 -7.57 -1.30
C LEU A 160 -0.67 -7.33 0.17
N LEU A 161 0.60 -7.40 0.53
CA LEU A 161 1.05 -7.14 1.90
C LEU A 161 2.06 -5.99 1.93
N ALA A 162 1.79 -5.01 2.79
CA ALA A 162 2.76 -3.97 3.09
C ALA A 162 3.80 -4.47 4.11
N GLY A 163 5.06 -4.27 3.78
CA GLY A 163 6.18 -4.64 4.64
C GLY A 163 7.28 -3.57 4.64
N VAL A 164 7.90 -3.38 5.81
CA VAL A 164 9.08 -2.52 6.00
C VAL A 164 10.24 -3.37 6.50
N GLY A 165 10.02 -4.11 7.58
CA GLY A 165 11.03 -4.98 8.15
C GLY A 165 11.19 -6.31 7.38
N PRO A 166 12.39 -6.92 7.40
CA PRO A 166 12.69 -8.08 6.55
C PRO A 166 11.76 -9.27 6.78
N ARG A 167 11.33 -9.52 8.03
CA ARG A 167 10.40 -10.62 8.34
C ARG A 167 9.01 -10.42 7.70
N MET A 168 8.47 -9.19 7.73
CA MET A 168 7.17 -8.90 7.12
C MET A 168 7.27 -8.94 5.60
N CYS A 169 8.36 -8.45 5.02
CA CYS A 169 8.63 -8.53 3.59
C CYS A 169 8.75 -9.99 3.12
N ALA A 170 9.41 -10.85 3.89
CA ALA A 170 9.45 -12.29 3.59
C ALA A 170 8.06 -12.93 3.59
N VAL A 171 7.19 -12.58 4.56
CA VAL A 171 5.78 -13.02 4.59
C VAL A 171 5.03 -12.58 3.32
N ALA A 172 5.29 -11.37 2.80
CA ALA A 172 4.69 -10.95 1.53
C ALA A 172 5.06 -11.93 0.38
N GLY A 173 6.34 -12.26 0.24
CA GLY A 173 6.78 -13.25 -0.75
C GLY A 173 6.17 -14.64 -0.54
N GLU A 174 6.04 -15.06 0.72
CA GLU A 174 5.60 -16.39 1.08
C GLU A 174 4.10 -16.62 0.82
N VAL A 175 3.21 -15.70 1.22
CA VAL A 175 1.77 -15.96 1.24
C VAL A 175 0.90 -14.93 0.51
N ALA A 176 1.46 -13.80 0.04
CA ALA A 176 0.68 -12.77 -0.65
C ALA A 176 0.78 -12.88 -2.18
N ASP A 177 -0.07 -12.11 -2.88
CA ASP A 177 -0.03 -11.94 -4.34
C ASP A 177 0.90 -10.78 -4.75
N GLY A 178 1.45 -10.03 -3.78
CA GLY A 178 2.39 -8.95 -4.03
C GLY A 178 2.85 -8.24 -2.77
N LEU A 179 3.84 -7.35 -2.97
CA LEU A 179 4.39 -6.46 -1.95
C LEU A 179 3.91 -5.03 -2.21
N VAL A 180 3.38 -4.37 -1.19
CA VAL A 180 3.24 -2.90 -1.16
C VAL A 180 4.46 -2.34 -0.42
N ALA A 181 5.40 -1.78 -1.18
CA ALA A 181 6.59 -1.18 -0.59
C ALA A 181 6.26 0.22 -0.04
N HIS A 182 6.76 0.51 1.16
CA HIS A 182 6.47 1.76 1.85
C HIS A 182 7.04 2.97 1.09
N PRO A 183 6.30 4.09 0.96
CA PRO A 183 6.72 5.24 0.15
C PRO A 183 7.97 5.97 0.69
N PHE A 184 8.41 5.70 1.90
CA PHE A 184 9.69 6.17 2.42
C PHE A 184 10.89 5.31 1.95
N GLY A 185 10.63 4.12 1.36
CA GLY A 185 11.67 3.25 0.81
C GLY A 185 12.22 3.79 -0.50
N THR A 186 13.55 4.02 -0.55
CA THR A 186 14.21 4.45 -1.79
C THR A 186 14.37 3.28 -2.77
N PRO A 187 14.57 3.53 -4.08
CA PRO A 187 14.81 2.48 -5.06
C PRO A 187 15.99 1.56 -4.69
N GLU A 188 17.07 2.14 -4.15
CA GLU A 188 18.25 1.40 -3.71
C GLU A 188 17.94 0.51 -2.52
N PHE A 189 17.26 1.05 -1.51
CA PHE A 189 16.82 0.29 -0.34
C PHE A 189 15.89 -0.86 -0.74
N LEU A 190 14.93 -0.60 -1.61
CA LEU A 190 14.01 -1.61 -2.11
C LEU A 190 14.75 -2.74 -2.84
N ARG A 191 15.64 -2.39 -3.78
CA ARG A 191 16.39 -3.36 -4.58
C ARG A 191 17.35 -4.21 -3.77
N GLU A 192 18.08 -3.59 -2.82
CA GLU A 192 19.19 -4.23 -2.11
C GLU A 192 18.78 -4.89 -0.80
N GLN A 193 17.81 -4.32 -0.08
CA GLN A 193 17.45 -4.76 1.27
C GLN A 193 16.10 -5.49 1.34
N VAL A 194 15.16 -5.18 0.45
CA VAL A 194 13.79 -5.71 0.54
C VAL A 194 13.57 -6.86 -0.45
N LEU A 195 13.74 -6.59 -1.75
CA LEU A 195 13.38 -7.55 -2.81
C LEU A 195 14.13 -8.88 -2.76
N PRO A 196 15.40 -8.99 -2.36
CA PRO A 196 16.06 -10.29 -2.28
C PRO A 196 15.35 -11.27 -1.32
N GLY A 197 14.95 -10.80 -0.13
CA GLY A 197 14.22 -11.60 0.85
C GLY A 197 12.81 -11.99 0.38
N VAL A 198 12.11 -11.07 -0.28
CA VAL A 198 10.78 -11.31 -0.87
C VAL A 198 10.85 -12.39 -1.96
N ARG A 199 11.82 -12.26 -2.89
CA ARG A 199 12.00 -13.20 -4.00
C ARG A 199 12.39 -14.59 -3.52
N ALA A 200 13.26 -14.67 -2.51
CA ALA A 200 13.65 -15.96 -1.91
C ALA A 200 12.46 -16.67 -1.26
N ALA A 201 11.63 -15.93 -0.50
CA ALA A 201 10.42 -16.47 0.11
C ALA A 201 9.40 -16.90 -0.96
N ARG A 202 9.20 -16.11 -2.00
CA ARG A 202 8.31 -16.43 -3.13
C ARG A 202 8.75 -17.70 -3.84
N ALA A 203 10.03 -17.83 -4.17
CA ALA A 203 10.58 -19.02 -4.82
C ALA A 203 10.38 -20.30 -3.98
N THR A 204 10.44 -20.18 -2.65
CA THR A 204 10.16 -21.32 -1.75
C THR A 204 8.69 -21.78 -1.87
N SER A 205 7.74 -20.84 -1.89
CA SER A 205 6.31 -21.17 -2.04
C SER A 205 5.98 -21.70 -3.44
N GLU A 206 6.63 -21.20 -4.49
CA GLU A 206 6.51 -21.71 -5.86
C GLU A 206 7.03 -23.15 -5.95
N ALA A 207 8.17 -23.43 -5.35
CA ALA A 207 8.73 -24.79 -5.30
C ALA A 207 7.84 -25.76 -4.49
N ALA A 208 7.11 -25.27 -3.50
CA ALA A 208 6.12 -26.05 -2.74
C ALA A 208 4.79 -26.24 -3.51
N GLY A 209 4.59 -25.60 -4.65
CA GLY A 209 3.38 -25.71 -5.47
C GLY A 209 2.16 -25.04 -4.87
N GLU A 210 2.35 -24.01 -4.06
CA GLU A 210 1.25 -23.30 -3.40
C GLU A 210 0.33 -22.60 -4.42
N ALA A 211 -0.98 -22.78 -4.30
CA ALA A 211 -1.96 -22.38 -5.31
C ALA A 211 -1.93 -20.87 -5.64
N TRP A 212 -1.65 -20.01 -4.65
CA TRP A 212 -1.56 -18.55 -4.87
C TRP A 212 -0.35 -18.14 -5.72
N THR A 213 0.63 -19.01 -5.88
CA THR A 213 1.81 -18.73 -6.71
C THR A 213 1.52 -18.77 -8.21
N GLN A 214 0.37 -19.27 -8.62
CA GLN A 214 -0.09 -19.25 -10.02
C GLN A 214 -0.39 -17.83 -10.52
N ARG A 215 -0.64 -16.88 -9.61
CA ARG A 215 -0.74 -15.46 -9.97
C ARG A 215 0.65 -14.83 -10.04
N PRO A 216 0.91 -13.94 -11.03
CA PRO A 216 2.12 -13.12 -11.02
C PRO A 216 2.23 -12.32 -9.72
N PHE A 217 3.41 -12.31 -9.13
CA PHE A 217 3.68 -11.51 -7.93
C PHE A 217 3.86 -10.04 -8.32
N GLU A 218 3.10 -9.12 -7.72
CA GLU A 218 3.19 -7.70 -7.98
C GLU A 218 4.09 -6.99 -6.96
N VAL A 219 5.05 -6.21 -7.43
CA VAL A 219 5.78 -5.23 -6.60
C VAL A 219 5.18 -3.86 -6.87
N ASP A 220 4.41 -3.32 -5.90
CA ASP A 220 3.86 -1.96 -5.94
C ASP A 220 4.73 -1.04 -5.07
N ALA A 221 5.49 -0.15 -5.69
CA ALA A 221 6.36 0.78 -4.99
C ALA A 221 5.63 2.10 -4.70
N GLY A 222 5.47 2.44 -3.42
CA GLY A 222 5.03 3.77 -3.01
C GLY A 222 6.09 4.82 -3.33
N VAL A 223 5.70 5.96 -3.88
CA VAL A 223 6.60 7.07 -4.24
C VAL A 223 6.05 8.38 -3.71
N LEU A 224 6.80 9.04 -2.85
CA LEU A 224 6.48 10.39 -2.37
C LEU A 224 6.78 11.42 -3.45
N ILE A 225 5.82 12.29 -3.77
CA ILE A 225 5.98 13.33 -4.76
C ILE A 225 5.61 14.71 -4.23
N ALA A 226 6.28 15.74 -4.75
CA ALA A 226 5.90 17.12 -4.62
C ALA A 226 5.77 17.72 -6.03
N THR A 227 4.55 18.01 -6.46
CA THR A 227 4.27 18.50 -7.81
C THR A 227 3.25 19.64 -7.80
N GLY A 228 3.18 20.38 -8.89
CA GLY A 228 2.27 21.52 -9.09
C GLY A 228 2.31 22.05 -10.51
N GLU A 229 1.39 22.95 -10.84
CA GLU A 229 1.30 23.65 -12.13
C GLU A 229 2.23 24.87 -12.18
N THR A 230 2.54 25.43 -11.01
CA THR A 230 3.31 26.65 -10.86
C THR A 230 4.52 26.41 -9.94
N PRO A 231 5.62 27.19 -10.07
CA PRO A 231 6.74 27.13 -9.13
C PRO A 231 6.32 27.31 -7.66
N ALA A 232 5.30 28.14 -7.40
CA ALA A 232 4.79 28.37 -6.05
C ALA A 232 4.10 27.12 -5.47
N GLU A 233 3.30 26.42 -6.27
CA GLU A 233 2.67 25.17 -5.86
C GLU A 233 3.71 24.06 -5.62
N ILE A 234 4.71 23.94 -6.49
CA ILE A 234 5.81 22.97 -6.31
C ILE A 234 6.58 23.28 -5.02
N ALA A 235 6.86 24.55 -4.72
CA ALA A 235 7.55 24.96 -3.49
C ALA A 235 6.72 24.61 -2.23
N ALA A 236 5.41 24.87 -2.27
CA ALA A 236 4.50 24.51 -1.18
C ALA A 236 4.43 23.00 -0.97
N ALA A 237 4.27 22.23 -2.04
CA ALA A 237 4.27 20.76 -2.01
C ALA A 237 5.63 20.21 -1.51
N THR A 238 6.75 20.84 -1.87
CA THR A 238 8.09 20.46 -1.40
C THR A 238 8.23 20.66 0.11
N THR A 239 7.68 21.74 0.66
CA THR A 239 7.67 21.98 2.11
C THR A 239 6.88 20.87 2.83
N ALA A 240 5.70 20.54 2.34
CA ALA A 240 4.88 19.45 2.89
C ALA A 240 5.56 18.09 2.75
N LEU A 241 6.28 17.86 1.65
CA LEU A 241 7.06 16.65 1.44
C LEU A 241 8.19 16.49 2.48
N ARG A 242 8.92 17.58 2.78
CA ARG A 242 9.95 17.55 3.84
C ARG A 242 9.35 17.18 5.21
N GLU A 243 8.20 17.74 5.57
CA GLU A 243 7.50 17.40 6.81
C GLU A 243 7.08 15.93 6.85
N ARG A 244 6.58 15.38 5.73
CA ARG A 244 6.21 13.97 5.60
C ARG A 244 7.43 13.05 5.69
N ILE A 245 8.53 13.38 5.03
CA ILE A 245 9.80 12.65 5.13
C ILE A 245 10.29 12.65 6.58
N ALA A 246 10.28 13.81 7.25
CA ALA A 246 10.69 13.95 8.64
C ALA A 246 9.84 13.11 9.58
N PHE A 247 8.51 13.05 9.35
CA PHE A 247 7.59 12.18 10.10
C PHE A 247 7.99 10.72 9.99
N TYR A 248 8.23 10.21 8.78
CA TYR A 248 8.66 8.81 8.59
C TYR A 248 10.06 8.57 9.18
N ALA A 249 11.01 9.47 8.94
CA ALA A 249 12.36 9.40 9.43
C ALA A 249 12.46 9.39 10.97
N SER A 250 11.48 9.99 11.67
CA SER A 250 11.39 9.96 13.14
C SER A 250 11.11 8.57 13.71
N THR A 251 10.60 7.65 12.90
CA THR A 251 10.16 6.32 13.33
C THR A 251 11.33 5.33 13.30
N PRO A 252 11.68 4.65 14.42
CA PRO A 252 12.82 3.74 14.47
C PRO A 252 12.82 2.62 13.42
N ALA A 253 11.63 2.15 12.99
CA ALA A 253 11.51 1.11 11.99
C ALA A 253 12.08 1.49 10.60
N TYR A 254 12.26 2.78 10.33
CA TYR A 254 12.77 3.29 9.06
C TYR A 254 14.25 3.72 9.09
N VAL A 255 14.94 3.49 10.20
CA VAL A 255 16.37 3.87 10.33
C VAL A 255 17.26 3.23 9.26
N GLY A 256 16.88 2.05 8.75
CA GLY A 256 17.60 1.39 7.65
C GLY A 256 17.62 2.18 6.34
N VAL A 257 16.56 2.95 6.05
CA VAL A 257 16.53 3.84 4.88
C VAL A 257 17.51 5.00 5.10
N LEU A 258 17.47 5.63 6.27
CA LEU A 258 18.41 6.71 6.62
C LEU A 258 19.87 6.23 6.59
N ALA A 259 20.13 5.02 7.08
CA ALA A 259 21.48 4.43 7.06
C ALA A 259 22.01 4.23 5.64
N ARG A 260 21.13 3.82 4.70
CA ARG A 260 21.51 3.64 3.29
C ARG A 260 21.99 4.94 2.63
N HIS A 261 21.49 6.08 3.11
CA HIS A 261 21.80 7.42 2.58
C HIS A 261 22.68 8.27 3.50
N GLY A 262 23.25 7.71 4.57
CA GLY A 262 24.16 8.42 5.47
C GLY A 262 23.51 9.40 6.45
N HIS A 263 22.17 9.37 6.61
CA HIS A 263 21.41 10.32 7.42
C HIS A 263 20.95 9.79 8.79
N THR A 264 21.57 8.75 9.33
CA THR A 264 21.16 8.18 10.64
C THR A 264 21.26 9.16 11.82
N ALA A 265 22.18 10.14 11.73
CA ALA A 265 22.43 11.08 12.81
C ALA A 265 21.21 11.98 13.14
N ILE A 266 20.31 12.23 12.19
CA ILE A 266 19.13 13.10 12.42
C ILE A 266 17.98 12.38 13.14
N GLN A 267 17.96 11.03 13.15
CA GLN A 267 16.82 10.25 13.65
C GLN A 267 16.48 10.53 15.12
N PRO A 268 17.45 10.59 16.08
CA PRO A 268 17.14 10.86 17.49
C PRO A 268 16.50 12.24 17.69
N GLU A 269 16.95 13.26 16.97
CA GLU A 269 16.38 14.60 17.04
C GLU A 269 14.96 14.64 16.44
N LEU A 270 14.76 14.05 15.27
CA LEU A 270 13.44 13.91 14.67
C LEU A 270 12.47 13.17 15.60
N HIS A 271 12.90 12.09 16.23
CA HIS A 271 12.10 11.37 17.20
C HIS A 271 11.72 12.23 18.40
N SER A 272 12.68 12.96 18.98
CA SER A 272 12.44 13.89 20.09
C SER A 272 11.46 15.01 19.71
N LEU A 273 11.58 15.59 18.51
CA LEU A 273 10.67 16.62 18.02
C LEU A 273 9.26 16.07 17.75
N SER A 274 9.15 14.85 17.22
CA SER A 274 7.85 14.20 16.96
C SER A 274 7.07 13.97 18.25
N MET A 275 7.73 13.55 19.33
CA MET A 275 7.11 13.37 20.65
C MET A 275 6.59 14.69 21.26
N ARG A 276 7.06 15.83 20.76
CA ARG A 276 6.65 17.18 21.18
C ARG A 276 5.69 17.84 20.18
N GLY A 277 5.31 17.15 19.10
CA GLY A 277 4.41 17.69 18.06
C GLY A 277 5.00 18.82 17.22
N LYS A 278 6.33 18.94 17.12
CA LYS A 278 7.02 20.03 16.44
C LYS A 278 7.29 19.75 14.97
N TRP A 279 6.23 19.49 14.21
CA TRP A 279 6.28 19.00 12.84
C TRP A 279 7.03 19.92 11.87
N ALA A 280 6.77 21.25 11.94
CA ALA A 280 7.44 22.22 11.09
C ALA A 280 8.95 22.35 11.39
N GLU A 281 9.35 22.17 12.67
CA GLU A 281 10.78 22.14 13.03
C GLU A 281 11.45 20.89 12.43
N MET A 282 10.78 19.75 12.47
CA MET A 282 11.28 18.51 11.88
C MET A 282 11.53 18.61 10.38
N GLY A 283 10.62 19.26 9.63
CA GLY A 283 10.76 19.43 8.18
C GLY A 283 12.03 20.21 7.79
N ARG A 284 12.47 21.12 8.63
CA ARG A 284 13.72 21.91 8.39
C ARG A 284 15.00 21.11 8.53
N LEU A 285 14.95 19.97 9.19
CA LEU A 285 16.12 19.06 9.33
C LEU A 285 16.34 18.19 8.11
N ILE A 286 15.38 18.16 7.18
CA ILE A 286 15.50 17.40 5.93
C ILE A 286 16.24 18.25 4.92
N ASP A 287 17.46 17.92 4.61
CA ASP A 287 18.27 18.58 3.57
C ASP A 287 17.83 18.18 2.16
N ASP A 288 18.42 18.78 1.15
CA ASP A 288 18.10 18.51 -0.25
C ASP A 288 18.53 17.09 -0.67
N ASP A 289 19.63 16.59 -0.13
CA ASP A 289 20.13 15.25 -0.46
C ASP A 289 19.13 14.17 -0.02
N LEU A 290 18.65 14.22 1.23
CA LEU A 290 17.64 13.29 1.72
C LEU A 290 16.28 13.50 1.04
N LEU A 291 15.89 14.76 0.80
CA LEU A 291 14.67 15.08 0.07
C LEU A 291 14.66 14.40 -1.30
N HIS A 292 15.72 14.56 -2.09
CA HIS A 292 15.81 14.00 -3.42
C HIS A 292 16.13 12.50 -3.46
N ALA A 293 16.71 11.95 -2.41
CA ALA A 293 16.86 10.50 -2.28
C ALA A 293 15.50 9.79 -2.11
N VAL A 294 14.63 10.36 -1.27
CA VAL A 294 13.34 9.74 -0.89
C VAL A 294 12.20 10.20 -1.80
N GLY A 295 12.14 11.49 -2.14
CA GLY A 295 11.04 12.09 -2.89
C GLY A 295 11.39 12.43 -4.33
N VAL A 296 10.36 12.73 -5.11
CA VAL A 296 10.49 13.26 -6.47
C VAL A 296 9.79 14.61 -6.54
N VAL A 297 10.50 15.64 -6.98
CA VAL A 297 10.05 17.03 -7.01
C VAL A 297 10.06 17.58 -8.43
N GLY A 298 9.00 18.23 -8.88
CA GLY A 298 8.93 18.88 -10.19
C GLY A 298 7.51 19.04 -10.72
N ASP A 299 7.40 19.47 -11.96
CA ASP A 299 6.12 19.42 -12.69
C ASP A 299 5.72 17.96 -13.02
N SER A 300 4.53 17.76 -13.57
CA SER A 300 3.99 16.41 -13.84
C SER A 300 4.92 15.59 -14.75
N ARG A 301 5.52 16.18 -15.77
CA ARG A 301 6.42 15.48 -16.71
C ARG A 301 7.75 15.10 -16.07
N THR A 302 8.33 16.03 -15.32
CA THR A 302 9.57 15.80 -14.55
C THR A 302 9.37 14.67 -13.56
N VAL A 303 8.26 14.69 -12.79
CA VAL A 303 7.90 13.65 -11.84
C VAL A 303 7.72 12.31 -12.56
N ALA A 304 6.96 12.25 -13.65
CA ALA A 304 6.72 11.02 -14.39
C ALA A 304 8.02 10.41 -14.92
N ALA A 305 8.86 11.21 -15.58
CA ALA A 305 10.13 10.76 -16.13
C ALA A 305 11.08 10.21 -15.04
N GLU A 306 11.18 10.93 -13.92
CA GLU A 306 12.07 10.55 -12.83
C GLU A 306 11.58 9.29 -12.10
N VAL A 307 10.28 9.14 -11.91
CA VAL A 307 9.68 7.92 -11.33
C VAL A 307 9.95 6.72 -12.23
N VAL A 308 9.74 6.83 -13.54
CA VAL A 308 10.05 5.74 -14.48
C VAL A 308 11.55 5.40 -14.47
N ARG A 309 12.42 6.40 -14.46
CA ARG A 309 13.87 6.21 -14.37
C ARG A 309 14.29 5.45 -13.12
N ARG A 310 13.71 5.80 -11.95
CA ARG A 310 14.08 5.22 -10.65
C ARG A 310 13.51 3.82 -10.44
N TYR A 311 12.26 3.59 -10.81
CA TYR A 311 11.50 2.41 -10.41
C TYR A 311 11.21 1.43 -11.54
N GLY A 312 11.38 1.82 -12.81
CA GLY A 312 10.97 1.02 -13.97
C GLY A 312 11.60 -0.36 -14.09
N ALA A 313 12.79 -0.57 -13.51
CA ALA A 313 13.47 -1.86 -13.51
C ALA A 313 13.23 -2.72 -12.25
N ILE A 314 12.52 -2.19 -11.25
CA ILE A 314 12.40 -2.84 -9.92
C ILE A 314 10.97 -3.03 -9.45
N ALA A 315 10.01 -2.32 -10.03
CA ALA A 315 8.60 -2.37 -9.64
C ALA A 315 7.70 -2.64 -10.85
N ASP A 316 6.65 -3.43 -10.65
CA ASP A 316 5.63 -3.70 -11.67
C ASP A 316 4.63 -2.54 -11.74
N ARG A 317 4.44 -1.89 -10.58
CA ARG A 317 3.57 -0.74 -10.38
C ARG A 317 4.25 0.28 -9.48
N VAL A 318 3.91 1.54 -9.67
CA VAL A 318 4.19 2.61 -8.73
C VAL A 318 2.88 3.24 -8.27
N THR A 319 2.78 3.53 -6.97
CA THR A 319 1.68 4.30 -6.39
C THR A 319 2.22 5.64 -5.90
N LEU A 320 1.76 6.74 -6.53
CA LEU A 320 2.22 8.08 -6.16
C LEU A 320 1.46 8.60 -4.93
N PHE A 321 2.20 9.14 -3.99
CA PHE A 321 1.70 9.80 -2.78
C PHE A 321 1.96 11.29 -2.90
N ASP A 322 0.94 12.04 -3.32
CA ASP A 322 1.02 13.50 -3.40
C ASP A 322 1.21 14.11 -2.01
N SER A 323 2.11 15.08 -1.90
CA SER A 323 2.37 15.80 -0.66
C SER A 323 1.45 16.99 -0.45
N ALA A 324 0.66 17.39 -1.45
CA ALA A 324 -0.38 18.38 -1.30
C ALA A 324 -1.48 17.93 -0.31
N PRO A 325 -2.17 18.86 0.34
CA PRO A 325 -3.28 18.54 1.28
C PRO A 325 -4.42 17.72 0.66
N VAL A 326 -4.65 17.93 -0.63
CA VAL A 326 -5.57 17.14 -1.48
C VAL A 326 -4.81 16.71 -2.73
N VAL A 327 -5.21 15.58 -3.32
CA VAL A 327 -4.58 15.12 -4.56
C VAL A 327 -4.74 16.16 -5.66
N SER A 328 -3.61 16.66 -6.16
CA SER A 328 -3.55 17.72 -7.16
C SER A 328 -3.79 17.20 -8.59
N SER A 329 -4.24 18.07 -9.48
CA SER A 329 -4.37 17.74 -10.90
C SER A 329 -3.00 17.43 -11.54
N ALA A 330 -1.94 18.07 -11.05
CA ALA A 330 -0.57 17.79 -11.48
C ALA A 330 -0.14 16.36 -11.12
N ALA A 331 -0.49 15.88 -9.91
CA ALA A 331 -0.22 14.50 -9.51
C ALA A 331 -0.97 13.48 -10.38
N LEU A 332 -2.24 13.73 -10.66
CA LEU A 332 -3.03 12.86 -11.56
C LEU A 332 -2.45 12.83 -12.96
N ARG A 333 -2.01 13.97 -13.51
CA ARG A 333 -1.31 13.99 -14.82
C ARG A 333 0.01 13.22 -14.79
N ALA A 334 0.81 13.36 -13.73
CA ALA A 334 2.06 12.61 -13.61
C ALA A 334 1.80 11.08 -13.63
N VAL A 335 0.77 10.61 -12.93
CA VAL A 335 0.37 9.19 -12.96
C VAL A 335 -0.07 8.76 -14.36
N ALA A 336 -0.89 9.57 -15.05
CA ALA A 336 -1.36 9.27 -16.40
C ALA A 336 -0.19 9.19 -17.40
N GLU A 337 0.78 10.09 -17.31
CA GLU A 337 2.00 10.08 -18.16
C GLU A 337 2.84 8.81 -17.94
N ILE A 338 2.98 8.33 -16.68
CA ILE A 338 3.68 7.06 -16.39
C ILE A 338 2.94 5.88 -17.06
N GLY A 339 1.62 5.84 -16.97
CA GLY A 339 0.79 4.78 -17.56
C GLY A 339 0.73 4.81 -19.08
N GLY A 340 0.73 6.00 -19.69
CA GLY A 340 0.64 6.21 -21.14
C GLY A 340 1.95 5.94 -21.92
N GLY A 341 3.10 6.04 -21.27
CA GLY A 341 4.40 5.83 -21.91
C GLY A 341 4.73 4.38 -22.32
N GLY A 342 3.84 3.42 -22.06
CA GLY A 342 3.99 2.02 -22.48
C GLY A 342 3.21 1.62 -23.75
N ALA A 343 2.56 2.58 -24.42
CA ALA A 343 1.73 2.34 -25.61
C ALA A 343 2.31 2.93 -26.91
N ALA A 344 3.61 3.25 -26.93
CA ALA A 344 4.31 3.72 -28.13
C ALA A 344 5.36 2.68 -28.61
#